data_c55f76f5a8bf26d9e04b82f34d2728f9
#
_entry.id   c55f76f5a8bf26d9e04b82f34d2728f9
#
_cell.length_a   1.000
_cell.length_b   1.000
_cell.length_c   1.000
_cell.angle_alpha   90.00
_cell.angle_beta   90.00
_cell.angle_gamma   90.00
#
_symmetry.space_group_name_H-M   'P 1'
#
loop_
_entity.id
_entity.type
_entity.pdbx_description
1 polymer ?
#
loop_
_entity_poly.entity_id
_entity_poly.type
_entity_poly.pdbx_seq_one_letter_code
_entity_poly.pdbx_strand_id
1 'polypeptide(L)'
;MDDIKKDPFEEYIRQSEPSKRELGYAWYTAMGLQAVDGLETSDYLKNTARKNIEGAITLSEAGKLIESYYEESREIDEDRTKEADIVSARIATILSESAFTFSVPQYIGIHRRLFEGIYSHTGKLRDYNISIGSQRNNRVFRAVFKKSLA
;
A
#
# COMPACT_ATOMS: atom_id res chain seq x y z
N MET A 1 26.27 -5.74 15.81
CA MET A 1 25.22 -4.77 16.19
C MET A 1 24.25 -4.73 15.04
N ASP A 2 23.11 -5.34 15.25
CA ASP A 2 22.03 -5.27 14.27
C ASP A 2 21.56 -3.82 14.22
N ASP A 3 21.85 -3.17 13.11
CA ASP A 3 21.21 -1.94 12.73
C ASP A 3 19.71 -2.30 12.49
N ILE A 4 18.95 -2.29 13.57
CA ILE A 4 17.51 -2.33 13.49
C ILE A 4 17.17 -1.11 12.66
N LYS A 5 16.83 -1.31 11.38
CA LYS A 5 16.32 -0.25 10.50
C LYS A 5 15.17 0.38 11.24
N LYS A 6 15.45 1.47 11.94
CA LYS A 6 14.46 2.21 12.71
C LYS A 6 13.42 2.72 11.72
N ASP A 7 12.19 2.34 11.94
CA ASP A 7 11.07 2.81 11.11
C ASP A 7 11.09 4.33 11.07
N PRO A 8 11.12 4.95 9.87
CA PRO A 8 11.21 6.40 9.75
C PRO A 8 10.01 7.15 10.32
N PHE A 9 8.89 6.45 10.58
CA PHE A 9 7.66 7.06 11.10
C PHE A 9 7.34 6.70 12.55
N GLU A 10 8.17 5.88 13.20
CA GLU A 10 7.99 5.53 14.61
C GLU A 10 7.89 6.75 15.52
N GLU A 11 8.65 7.79 15.21
CA GLU A 11 8.62 9.07 15.91
C GLU A 11 7.22 9.69 15.91
N TYR A 12 6.54 9.68 14.76
CA TYR A 12 5.20 10.26 14.63
C TYR A 12 4.14 9.47 15.38
N ILE A 13 4.26 8.16 15.44
CA ILE A 13 3.33 7.29 16.18
C ILE A 13 3.35 7.60 17.67
N ARG A 14 4.50 8.03 18.19
CA ARG A 14 4.68 8.39 19.60
C ARG A 14 4.27 9.83 19.93
N GLN A 15 3.99 10.65 18.93
CA GLN A 15 3.59 12.02 19.16
C GLN A 15 2.18 12.14 19.74
N SER A 16 1.97 13.20 20.53
CA SER A 16 0.70 13.47 21.21
C SER A 16 -0.37 14.08 20.29
N GLU A 17 0.00 14.66 19.15
CA GLU A 17 -0.95 15.22 18.19
C GLU A 17 -1.69 14.12 17.43
N PRO A 18 -3.03 14.02 17.59
CA PRO A 18 -3.79 12.92 16.98
C PRO A 18 -3.65 12.85 15.46
N SER A 19 -3.69 13.98 14.77
CA SER A 19 -3.59 14.04 13.30
C SER A 19 -2.25 13.51 12.76
N LYS A 20 -1.15 13.90 13.38
CA LYS A 20 0.19 13.41 13.01
C LYS A 20 0.35 11.93 13.33
N ARG A 21 -0.18 11.50 14.46
CA ARG A 21 -0.15 10.09 14.87
C ARG A 21 -0.94 9.21 13.90
N GLU A 22 -2.14 9.64 13.51
CA GLU A 22 -3.00 8.89 12.58
C GLU A 22 -2.36 8.76 11.19
N LEU A 23 -1.86 9.88 10.64
CA LEU A 23 -1.16 9.86 9.35
C LEU A 23 0.15 9.08 9.42
N GLY A 24 0.92 9.24 10.49
CA GLY A 24 2.14 8.48 10.72
C GLY A 24 1.88 6.97 10.77
N TYR A 25 0.80 6.57 11.43
CA TYR A 25 0.39 5.18 11.50
C TYR A 25 -0.09 4.65 10.14
N ALA A 26 -0.83 5.45 9.37
CA ALA A 26 -1.29 5.06 8.03
C ALA A 26 -0.10 4.81 7.08
N TRP A 27 0.87 5.69 7.05
CA TRP A 27 2.08 5.51 6.25
C TRP A 27 2.95 4.35 6.73
N TYR A 28 3.11 4.20 8.04
CA TYR A 28 3.82 3.08 8.65
C TYR A 28 3.21 1.74 8.23
N THR A 29 1.90 1.61 8.35
CA THR A 29 1.16 0.40 7.96
C THR A 29 1.30 0.13 6.46
N ALA A 30 1.17 1.15 5.63
CA ALA A 30 1.32 1.02 4.18
C ALA A 30 2.69 0.48 3.79
N MET A 31 3.76 1.04 4.35
CA MET A 31 5.13 0.59 4.10
C MET A 31 5.39 -0.81 4.65
N GLY A 32 4.84 -1.13 5.81
CA GLY A 32 4.96 -2.45 6.42
C GLY A 32 4.30 -3.54 5.56
N LEU A 33 3.18 -3.25 4.94
CA LEU A 33 2.51 -4.16 4.00
C LEU A 33 3.36 -4.44 2.76
N GLN A 34 4.06 -3.44 2.23
CA GLN A 34 5.01 -3.65 1.13
C GLN A 34 6.20 -4.51 1.55
N ALA A 35 6.72 -4.29 2.75
CA ALA A 35 7.82 -5.08 3.29
C ALA A 35 7.49 -6.57 3.46
N VAL A 36 6.24 -6.91 3.75
CA VAL A 36 5.75 -8.31 3.80
C VAL A 36 5.94 -9.00 2.44
N ASP A 37 5.74 -8.28 1.35
CA ASP A 37 5.94 -8.78 -0.01
C ASP A 37 7.40 -8.66 -0.50
N GLY A 38 8.31 -8.27 0.38
CA GLY A 38 9.72 -8.07 0.06
C GLY A 38 10.02 -6.81 -0.74
N LEU A 39 9.09 -5.86 -0.78
CA LEU A 39 9.25 -4.61 -1.50
C LEU A 39 9.73 -3.49 -0.58
N GLU A 40 10.60 -2.64 -1.08
CA GLU A 40 11.07 -1.45 -0.39
C GLU A 40 10.57 -0.18 -1.07
N THR A 41 10.13 0.77 -0.27
CA THR A 41 9.77 2.10 -0.73
C THR A 41 11.00 3.00 -0.90
N SER A 42 10.91 3.96 -1.81
CA SER A 42 11.99 4.91 -2.07
C SER A 42 12.13 5.96 -0.97
N ASP A 43 13.28 6.62 -0.92
CA ASP A 43 13.48 7.79 -0.07
C ASP A 43 12.58 8.96 -0.49
N TYR A 44 12.26 9.07 -1.77
CA TYR A 44 11.31 10.06 -2.26
C TYR A 44 9.92 9.88 -1.62
N LEU A 45 9.42 8.65 -1.56
CA LEU A 45 8.16 8.35 -0.87
C LEU A 45 8.23 8.72 0.60
N LYS A 46 9.29 8.34 1.29
CA LYS A 46 9.47 8.64 2.72
C LYS A 46 9.47 10.14 3.00
N ASN A 47 10.15 10.92 2.17
CA ASN A 47 10.18 12.37 2.27
C ASN A 47 8.80 12.99 1.97
N THR A 48 8.10 12.50 0.97
CA THR A 48 6.75 12.93 0.62
C THR A 48 5.76 12.61 1.74
N ALA A 49 5.85 11.42 2.32
CA ALA A 49 5.04 11.03 3.47
C ALA A 49 5.27 11.94 4.69
N ARG A 50 6.52 12.30 4.98
CA ARG A 50 6.82 13.24 6.05
C ARG A 50 6.19 14.62 5.83
N LYS A 51 6.25 15.14 4.61
CA LYS A 51 5.58 16.40 4.27
C LYS A 51 4.07 16.34 4.50
N ASN A 52 3.45 15.21 4.19
CA ASN A 52 2.03 15.00 4.47
C ASN A 52 1.74 14.93 5.97
N ILE A 53 2.53 14.16 6.73
CA ILE A 53 2.37 14.04 8.19
C ILE A 53 2.54 15.38 8.87
N GLU A 54 3.53 16.17 8.46
CA GLU A 54 3.81 17.52 8.99
C GLU A 54 2.77 18.58 8.56
N GLY A 55 1.86 18.22 7.66
CA GLY A 55 0.79 19.12 7.20
C GLY A 55 1.18 20.06 6.08
N ALA A 56 2.36 19.90 5.49
CA ALA A 56 2.81 20.75 4.37
C ALA A 56 2.05 20.45 3.07
N ILE A 57 1.64 19.20 2.88
CA ILE A 57 0.85 18.73 1.73
C ILE A 57 -0.28 17.81 2.19
N THR A 58 -1.34 17.73 1.40
CA THR A 58 -2.45 16.78 1.63
C THR A 58 -2.08 15.39 1.12
N LEU A 59 -2.86 14.37 1.52
CA LEU A 59 -2.72 13.01 0.98
C LEU A 59 -2.92 12.97 -0.54
N SER A 60 -3.87 13.74 -1.07
CA SER A 60 -4.09 13.85 -2.50
C SER A 60 -2.88 14.43 -3.23
N GLU A 61 -2.28 15.47 -2.68
CA GLU A 61 -1.04 16.07 -3.22
C GLU A 61 0.14 15.11 -3.14
N ALA A 62 0.27 14.38 -2.05
CA ALA A 62 1.30 13.35 -1.90
C ALA A 62 1.18 12.27 -2.98
N GLY A 63 -0.02 11.76 -3.23
CA GLY A 63 -0.28 10.79 -4.29
C GLY A 63 0.09 11.32 -5.68
N LYS A 64 -0.28 12.54 -6.00
CA LYS A 64 0.06 13.19 -7.27
C LYS A 64 1.57 13.39 -7.46
N LEU A 65 2.27 13.78 -6.41
CA LEU A 65 3.73 13.94 -6.45
C LEU A 65 4.43 12.62 -6.75
N ILE A 66 3.97 11.52 -6.14
CA ILE A 66 4.53 10.19 -6.36
C ILE A 66 4.26 9.72 -7.79
N GLU A 67 3.02 9.87 -8.28
CA GLU A 67 2.68 9.52 -9.65
C GLU A 67 3.50 10.32 -10.67
N SER A 68 3.61 11.64 -10.51
CA SER A 68 4.41 12.50 -11.38
C SER A 68 5.89 12.12 -11.38
N TYR A 69 6.44 11.76 -10.23
CA TYR A 69 7.82 11.32 -10.11
C TYR A 69 8.11 10.11 -11.02
N TYR A 70 7.19 9.15 -11.10
CA TYR A 70 7.33 7.97 -11.92
C TYR A 70 6.94 8.16 -13.38
N GLU A 71 6.08 9.12 -13.69
CA GLU A 71 5.79 9.51 -15.08
C GLU A 71 7.01 10.13 -15.77
N GLU A 72 7.81 10.88 -15.04
CA GLU A 72 9.04 11.49 -15.54
C GLU A 72 10.21 10.50 -15.62
N SER A 73 10.17 9.43 -14.84
CA SER A 73 11.22 8.41 -14.82
C SER A 73 11.06 7.43 -15.98
N ARG A 74 12.11 7.24 -16.76
CA ARG A 74 12.18 6.25 -17.84
C ARG A 74 12.96 4.98 -17.44
N GLU A 75 13.35 4.88 -16.18
CA GLU A 75 14.09 3.74 -15.67
C GLU A 75 13.19 2.50 -15.55
N ILE A 76 13.79 1.33 -15.78
CA ILE A 76 13.11 0.05 -15.58
C ILE A 76 13.00 -0.19 -14.08
N ASP A 77 11.77 -0.49 -13.62
CA ASP A 77 11.48 -0.75 -12.21
C ASP A 77 11.77 -2.23 -11.87
N GLU A 78 13.03 -2.63 -11.89
CA GLU A 78 13.45 -4.01 -11.62
C GLU A 78 13.08 -4.47 -10.21
N ASP A 79 13.16 -3.58 -9.23
CA ASP A 79 12.89 -3.86 -7.81
C ASP A 79 11.44 -3.62 -7.40
N ARG A 80 10.57 -3.29 -8.33
CA ARG A 80 9.17 -2.94 -8.09
C ARG A 80 9.00 -1.79 -7.08
N THR A 81 9.94 -0.87 -7.05
CA THR A 81 9.92 0.31 -6.15
C THR A 81 8.78 1.26 -6.53
N LYS A 82 8.52 1.45 -7.82
CA LYS A 82 7.38 2.21 -8.32
C LYS A 82 6.05 1.66 -7.78
N GLU A 83 5.87 0.34 -7.87
CA GLU A 83 4.68 -0.32 -7.32
C GLU A 83 4.58 -0.08 -5.82
N ALA A 84 5.66 -0.30 -5.08
CA ALA A 84 5.68 -0.11 -3.63
C ALA A 84 5.30 1.33 -3.24
N ASP A 85 5.81 2.32 -3.94
CA ASP A 85 5.54 3.73 -3.67
C ASP A 85 4.08 4.10 -3.99
N ILE A 86 3.59 3.74 -5.17
CA ILE A 86 2.22 4.06 -5.60
C ILE A 86 1.20 3.36 -4.70
N VAL A 87 1.40 2.08 -4.42
CA VAL A 87 0.49 1.31 -3.57
C VAL A 87 0.51 1.81 -2.14
N SER A 88 1.67 2.18 -1.59
CA SER A 88 1.78 2.76 -0.24
C SER A 88 0.99 4.05 -0.11
N ALA A 89 1.08 4.96 -1.07
CA ALA A 89 0.30 6.20 -1.07
C ALA A 89 -1.21 5.93 -1.11
N ARG A 90 -1.64 4.97 -1.90
CA ARG A 90 -3.04 4.55 -2.01
C ARG A 90 -3.55 3.90 -0.73
N ILE A 91 -2.74 3.06 -0.08
CA ILE A 91 -3.08 2.46 1.23
C ILE A 91 -3.23 3.55 2.29
N ALA A 92 -2.28 4.47 2.38
CA ALA A 92 -2.35 5.58 3.33
C ALA A 92 -3.63 6.40 3.16
N THR A 93 -4.05 6.65 1.92
CA THR A 93 -5.29 7.34 1.60
C THR A 93 -6.52 6.55 2.09
N ILE A 94 -6.58 5.25 1.80
CA ILE A 94 -7.70 4.38 2.20
C ILE A 94 -7.80 4.29 3.73
N LEU A 95 -6.69 4.11 4.43
CA LEU A 95 -6.67 4.02 5.89
C LEU A 95 -7.07 5.33 6.58
N SER A 96 -6.94 6.45 5.89
CA SER A 96 -7.34 7.76 6.40
C SER A 96 -8.82 8.09 6.16
N GLU A 97 -9.56 7.25 5.45
CA GLU A 97 -10.99 7.41 5.23
C GLU A 97 -11.79 6.97 6.46
N SER A 98 -12.82 7.74 6.81
CA SER A 98 -13.64 7.50 8.02
C SER A 98 -14.65 6.36 7.90
N ALA A 99 -14.90 5.84 6.70
CA ALA A 99 -15.89 4.81 6.44
C ALA A 99 -15.24 3.55 5.85
N PHE A 100 -14.83 2.64 6.73
CA PHE A 100 -14.35 1.32 6.32
C PHE A 100 -15.35 0.25 6.75
N THR A 101 -15.97 -0.44 5.77
CA THR A 101 -16.79 -1.62 6.00
C THR A 101 -16.22 -2.80 5.24
N PHE A 102 -16.18 -3.98 5.89
CA PHE A 102 -15.62 -5.17 5.27
C PHE A 102 -16.73 -5.98 4.58
N SER A 103 -16.78 -5.89 3.25
CA SER A 103 -17.68 -6.66 2.39
C SER A 103 -16.97 -7.11 1.12
N VAL A 104 -17.52 -8.08 0.37
CA VAL A 104 -16.91 -8.50 -0.90
C VAL A 104 -16.84 -7.36 -1.91
N PRO A 105 -17.89 -6.55 -2.13
CA PRO A 105 -17.80 -5.37 -2.99
C PRO A 105 -16.75 -4.36 -2.52
N GLN A 106 -16.64 -4.13 -1.23
CA GLN A 106 -15.61 -3.28 -0.62
C GLN A 106 -14.21 -3.81 -0.91
N TYR A 107 -13.99 -5.11 -0.71
CA TYR A 107 -12.72 -5.77 -1.00
C TYR A 107 -12.30 -5.61 -2.47
N ILE A 108 -13.21 -5.88 -3.40
CA ILE A 108 -12.98 -5.69 -4.84
C ILE A 108 -12.67 -4.23 -5.16
N GLY A 109 -13.41 -3.29 -4.57
CA GLY A 109 -13.18 -1.85 -4.72
C GLY A 109 -11.81 -1.42 -4.21
N ILE A 110 -11.39 -1.92 -3.05
CA ILE A 110 -10.06 -1.65 -2.49
C ILE A 110 -8.97 -2.23 -3.39
N HIS A 111 -9.11 -3.46 -3.83
CA HIS A 111 -8.15 -4.09 -4.73
C HIS A 111 -7.98 -3.28 -6.03
N ARG A 112 -9.10 -2.79 -6.59
CA ARG A 112 -9.07 -1.91 -7.77
C ARG A 112 -8.32 -0.62 -7.48
N ARG A 113 -8.62 0.05 -6.38
CA ARG A 113 -7.98 1.31 -5.98
C ARG A 113 -6.48 1.18 -5.76
N LEU A 114 -6.03 0.05 -5.22
CA LEU A 114 -4.62 -0.20 -4.94
C LEU A 114 -3.81 -0.46 -6.22
N PHE A 115 -4.37 -1.22 -7.15
CA PHE A 115 -3.60 -1.78 -8.26
C PHE A 115 -4.03 -1.29 -9.64
N GLU A 116 -4.95 -0.33 -9.71
CA GLU A 116 -5.38 0.25 -10.99
C GLU A 116 -4.20 0.84 -11.76
N GLY A 117 -4.06 0.43 -13.02
CA GLY A 117 -2.93 0.81 -13.87
C GLY A 117 -1.63 0.04 -13.61
N ILE A 118 -1.58 -0.81 -12.56
CA ILE A 118 -0.43 -1.67 -12.26
C ILE A 118 -0.65 -3.06 -12.85
N TYR A 119 -1.82 -3.65 -12.62
CA TYR A 119 -2.18 -4.98 -13.11
C TYR A 119 -3.45 -4.96 -13.93
N SER A 120 -3.49 -5.78 -14.99
CA SER A 120 -4.65 -5.89 -15.89
C SER A 120 -5.86 -6.58 -15.24
N HIS A 121 -5.65 -7.39 -14.19
CA HIS A 121 -6.70 -8.10 -13.47
C HIS A 121 -7.28 -7.34 -12.27
N THR A 122 -6.96 -6.07 -12.16
CA THR A 122 -7.39 -5.20 -11.05
C THR A 122 -8.92 -5.16 -10.89
N GLY A 123 -9.40 -5.37 -9.68
CA GLY A 123 -10.83 -5.37 -9.37
C GLY A 123 -11.60 -6.56 -9.93
N LYS A 124 -10.91 -7.62 -10.34
CA LYS A 124 -11.51 -8.86 -10.83
C LYS A 124 -11.15 -10.03 -9.91
N LEU A 125 -12.11 -10.89 -9.67
CA LEU A 125 -11.85 -12.16 -8.99
C LEU A 125 -11.11 -13.10 -9.94
N ARG A 126 -10.10 -13.79 -9.42
CA ARG A 126 -9.34 -14.74 -10.20
C ARG A 126 -10.11 -16.04 -10.41
N ASP A 127 -10.07 -16.55 -11.60
CA ASP A 127 -10.59 -17.85 -11.98
C ASP A 127 -9.51 -18.95 -12.13
N TYR A 128 -8.25 -18.57 -11.90
CA TYR A 128 -7.09 -19.45 -11.99
C TYR A 128 -6.32 -19.55 -10.66
N ASN A 129 -5.54 -20.61 -10.52
CA ASN A 129 -4.73 -20.83 -9.32
C ASN A 129 -3.43 -20.02 -9.38
N ILE A 130 -3.05 -19.44 -8.23
CA ILE A 130 -1.72 -18.85 -8.05
C ILE A 130 -0.86 -19.88 -7.32
N SER A 131 0.32 -20.19 -7.85
CA SER A 131 1.35 -20.91 -7.10
C SER A 131 2.43 -19.94 -6.64
N ILE A 132 2.59 -19.82 -5.35
CA ILE A 132 3.76 -19.17 -4.74
C ILE A 132 4.58 -20.29 -4.11
N GLY A 133 5.50 -20.88 -4.88
CA GLY A 133 6.54 -21.79 -4.40
C GLY A 133 6.11 -23.08 -3.68
N SER A 134 4.83 -23.30 -3.39
CA SER A 134 4.34 -24.51 -2.74
C SER A 134 2.87 -24.77 -3.11
N GLN A 135 2.63 -25.90 -3.71
CA GLN A 135 1.29 -26.29 -4.22
C GLN A 135 0.26 -26.59 -3.12
N ARG A 136 0.61 -26.54 -1.84
CA ARG A 136 -0.27 -27.04 -0.78
C ARG A 136 -1.44 -26.12 -0.41
N ASN A 137 -1.38 -24.83 -0.69
CA ASN A 137 -2.36 -23.86 -0.19
C ASN A 137 -3.39 -23.35 -1.20
N ASN A 138 -3.28 -23.76 -2.47
CA ASN A 138 -4.14 -23.21 -3.52
C ASN A 138 -5.61 -23.63 -3.45
N ARG A 139 -5.90 -24.80 -2.89
CA ARG A 139 -7.28 -25.32 -2.81
C ARG A 139 -8.11 -24.61 -1.76
N VAL A 140 -7.50 -24.22 -0.63
CA VAL A 140 -8.20 -23.58 0.48
C VAL A 140 -8.59 -22.16 0.09
N PHE A 141 -7.71 -21.41 -0.57
CA PHE A 141 -7.95 -20.02 -0.96
C PHE A 141 -9.12 -19.92 -1.97
N ARG A 142 -9.17 -20.81 -2.94
CA ARG A 142 -10.23 -20.86 -3.95
C ARG A 142 -11.59 -21.23 -3.37
N ALA A 143 -11.63 -22.13 -2.39
CA ALA A 143 -12.85 -22.55 -1.72
C ALA A 143 -13.45 -21.45 -0.84
N VAL A 144 -12.62 -20.69 -0.16
CA VAL A 144 -13.04 -19.55 0.68
C VAL A 144 -13.64 -18.43 -0.20
N PHE A 145 -13.01 -18.08 -1.31
CA PHE A 145 -13.51 -17.06 -2.23
C PHE A 145 -14.83 -17.45 -2.92
N LYS A 146 -14.99 -18.70 -3.33
CA LYS A 146 -16.26 -19.19 -3.91
C LYS A 146 -17.41 -19.18 -2.92
N LYS A 147 -17.17 -19.50 -1.64
CA LYS A 147 -18.19 -19.45 -0.60
C LYS A 147 -18.65 -18.03 -0.25
N SER A 148 -17.76 -17.04 -0.41
CA SER A 148 -18.08 -15.63 -0.14
C SER A 148 -18.90 -14.98 -1.25
N LEU A 149 -19.03 -15.62 -2.42
CA LEU A 149 -19.78 -15.14 -3.58
C LEU A 149 -21.17 -15.81 -3.73
N ALA A 150 -21.43 -16.81 -2.94
CA ALA A 150 -22.73 -17.51 -2.93
C ALA A 150 -23.75 -16.82 -2.05
#